data_aa8a9ffbccd0d7e93393c51c02a0f002
#
_entry.id   aa8a9ffbccd0d7e93393c51c02a0f002
#
_cell.length_a   1.000
_cell.length_b   1.000
_cell.length_c   1.000
_cell.angle_alpha   90.00
_cell.angle_beta   90.00
_cell.angle_gamma   90.00
#
_symmetry.space_group_name_H-M   'P 1'
#
loop_
_entity.id
_entity.type
_entity.pdbx_description
1 polymer ?
#
loop_
_entity_poly.entity_id
_entity_poly.type
_entity_poly.pdbx_seq_one_letter_code
_entity_poly.pdbx_strand_id
1 'polypeptide(L)'
;MSPNFADLLLLVDSRLPAGGHAHSGGIAPAIEAGLIKDIDQLEIALRARLKHQGPMQAAAVRLAAKGLNPDEIDHALDIRMPSKAARAASRAQGRGLIRVADQVWPEIGFEVIDHHHPVAFGVIAKSFGASEVAPLAFLQQSLMSGASAGVRLMGFDPISVTFLVSQMRSIVEEVSQSITQIESIDEMPAGSLPGLESLTENYSKAQVRLFAS
;
A
#
# COMPACT_ATOMS: atom_id res chain seq x y z
N MET A 1 4.05 19.76 17.02
CA MET A 1 2.77 19.24 17.51
C MET A 1 2.97 17.76 17.84
N SER A 2 2.34 17.25 18.91
CA SER A 2 2.32 15.81 19.15
C SER A 2 1.50 15.13 18.06
N PRO A 3 1.93 13.94 17.55
CA PRO A 3 1.19 13.24 16.52
C PRO A 3 -0.24 12.90 16.99
N ASN A 4 -1.23 13.09 16.12
CA ASN A 4 -2.58 12.60 16.38
C ASN A 4 -2.65 11.11 16.02
N PHE A 5 -2.30 10.25 16.94
CA PHE A 5 -2.30 8.80 16.74
C PHE A 5 -3.70 8.22 16.53
N ALA A 6 -4.75 8.84 17.08
CA ALA A 6 -6.11 8.35 16.90
C ALA A 6 -6.53 8.45 15.41
N ASP A 7 -6.22 9.58 14.75
CA ASP A 7 -6.50 9.75 13.33
C ASP A 7 -5.60 8.87 12.46
N LEU A 8 -4.34 8.67 12.83
CA LEU A 8 -3.48 7.71 12.14
C LEU A 8 -4.02 6.27 12.25
N LEU A 9 -4.49 5.86 13.42
CA LEU A 9 -5.11 4.54 13.60
C LEU A 9 -6.38 4.39 12.78
N LEU A 10 -7.18 5.46 12.67
CA LEU A 10 -8.36 5.47 11.80
C LEU A 10 -7.95 5.38 10.33
N LEU A 11 -6.89 6.08 9.91
CA LEU A 11 -6.37 6.05 8.54
C LEU A 11 -5.94 4.65 8.09
N VAL A 12 -5.37 3.85 9.00
CA VAL A 12 -4.92 2.47 8.70
C VAL A 12 -5.99 1.41 8.93
N ASP A 13 -7.15 1.76 9.49
CA ASP A 13 -8.23 0.82 9.73
C ASP A 13 -8.80 0.31 8.40
N SER A 14 -8.84 -1.00 8.24
CA SER A 14 -9.38 -1.66 7.04
C SER A 14 -10.86 -1.37 6.78
N ARG A 15 -11.59 -0.88 7.79
CA ARG A 15 -13.00 -0.47 7.70
C ARG A 15 -13.17 0.94 7.16
N LEU A 16 -12.08 1.75 7.07
CA LEU A 16 -12.16 3.06 6.44
C LEU A 16 -12.63 2.87 4.97
N PRO A 17 -13.73 3.55 4.54
CA PRO A 17 -14.36 3.26 3.25
C PRO A 17 -13.61 3.87 2.05
N ALA A 18 -12.28 3.79 2.08
CA ALA A 18 -11.38 4.23 1.02
C ALA A 18 -11.20 3.21 -0.12
N GLY A 19 -11.91 2.07 -0.07
CA GLY A 19 -11.82 1.02 -1.08
C GLY A 19 -10.61 0.09 -0.92
N GLY A 20 -9.81 0.24 0.12
CA GLY A 20 -8.59 -0.56 0.35
C GLY A 20 -8.84 -2.07 0.39
N HIS A 21 -10.03 -2.49 0.83
CA HIS A 21 -10.45 -3.89 0.87
C HIS A 21 -10.59 -4.53 -0.54
N ALA A 22 -10.69 -3.73 -1.60
CA ALA A 22 -10.78 -4.20 -2.98
C ALA A 22 -9.40 -4.36 -3.65
N HIS A 23 -8.31 -4.07 -2.94
CA HIS A 23 -6.96 -4.09 -3.48
C HIS A 23 -6.08 -5.07 -2.72
N SER A 24 -5.61 -6.11 -3.41
CA SER A 24 -4.74 -7.14 -2.84
C SER A 24 -3.25 -6.92 -3.10
N GLY A 25 -2.93 -5.96 -3.96
CA GLY A 25 -1.56 -5.69 -4.40
C GLY A 25 -0.91 -6.86 -5.14
N GLY A 26 -1.66 -7.54 -5.99
CA GLY A 26 -1.18 -8.66 -6.79
C GLY A 26 -1.38 -10.05 -6.15
N ILE A 27 -1.82 -10.13 -4.90
CA ILE A 27 -2.08 -11.43 -4.23
C ILE A 27 -3.29 -12.13 -4.87
N ALA A 28 -4.39 -11.42 -5.14
CA ALA A 28 -5.56 -12.03 -5.79
C ALA A 28 -5.24 -12.57 -7.19
N PRO A 29 -4.56 -11.84 -8.09
CA PRO A 29 -4.06 -12.41 -9.34
C PRO A 29 -3.19 -13.66 -9.17
N ALA A 30 -2.32 -13.70 -8.15
CA ALA A 30 -1.46 -14.85 -7.90
C ALA A 30 -2.25 -16.08 -7.40
N ILE A 31 -3.28 -15.87 -6.59
CA ILE A 31 -4.21 -16.92 -6.17
C ILE A 31 -4.96 -17.47 -7.39
N GLU A 32 -5.52 -16.62 -8.22
CA GLU A 32 -6.28 -17.03 -9.40
C GLU A 32 -5.43 -17.78 -10.42
N ALA A 33 -4.16 -17.40 -10.57
CA ALA A 33 -3.19 -18.11 -11.39
C ALA A 33 -2.70 -19.43 -10.76
N GLY A 34 -3.17 -19.79 -9.56
CA GLY A 34 -2.79 -21.02 -8.87
C GLY A 34 -1.37 -21.02 -8.31
N LEU A 35 -0.76 -19.85 -8.14
CA LEU A 35 0.58 -19.72 -7.53
C LEU A 35 0.53 -19.67 -6.00
N ILE A 36 -0.62 -19.31 -5.43
CA ILE A 36 -0.86 -19.34 -3.98
C ILE A 36 -1.99 -20.33 -3.73
N LYS A 37 -1.68 -21.46 -3.11
CA LYS A 37 -2.60 -22.57 -2.80
C LYS A 37 -2.68 -22.86 -1.31
N ASP A 38 -1.72 -22.40 -0.54
CA ASP A 38 -1.59 -22.60 0.89
C ASP A 38 -1.03 -21.36 1.59
N ILE A 39 -0.96 -21.43 2.91
CA ILE A 39 -0.52 -20.30 3.74
C ILE A 39 0.99 -20.02 3.59
N ASP A 40 1.79 -21.05 3.31
CA ASP A 40 3.24 -20.89 3.13
C ASP A 40 3.54 -20.14 1.84
N GLN A 41 2.80 -20.43 0.77
CA GLN A 41 2.92 -19.70 -0.50
C GLN A 41 2.39 -18.25 -0.37
N LEU A 42 1.35 -18.02 0.45
CA LEU A 42 0.91 -16.67 0.79
C LEU A 42 2.02 -15.91 1.52
N GLU A 43 2.68 -16.55 2.50
CA GLU A 43 3.83 -15.96 3.19
C GLU A 43 4.93 -15.52 2.24
N ILE A 44 5.35 -16.42 1.34
CA ILE A 44 6.40 -16.14 0.35
C ILE A 44 6.02 -14.91 -0.49
N ALA A 45 4.79 -14.85 -0.98
CA ALA A 45 4.33 -13.74 -1.82
C ALA A 45 4.27 -12.40 -1.04
N LEU A 46 3.76 -12.40 0.19
CA LEU A 46 3.70 -11.22 1.05
C LEU A 46 5.10 -10.71 1.42
N ARG A 47 6.00 -11.64 1.77
CA ARG A 47 7.40 -11.34 2.08
C ARG A 47 8.13 -10.74 0.87
N ALA A 48 7.93 -11.30 -0.33
CA ALA A 48 8.50 -10.77 -1.56
C ALA A 48 7.99 -9.34 -1.83
N ARG A 49 6.70 -9.08 -1.68
CA ARG A 49 6.12 -7.73 -1.82
C ARG A 49 6.76 -6.73 -0.86
N LEU A 50 6.83 -7.07 0.42
CA LEU A 50 7.43 -6.18 1.42
C LEU A 50 8.87 -5.85 1.08
N LYS A 51 9.69 -6.84 0.69
CA LYS A 51 11.12 -6.63 0.43
C LYS A 51 11.42 -5.93 -0.88
N HIS A 52 10.62 -6.14 -1.92
CA HIS A 52 10.92 -5.61 -3.25
C HIS A 52 10.12 -4.36 -3.62
N GLN A 53 8.83 -4.30 -3.28
CA GLN A 53 8.00 -3.12 -3.58
C GLN A 53 7.87 -2.18 -2.37
N GLY A 54 8.00 -2.72 -1.16
CA GLY A 54 7.86 -1.97 0.09
C GLY A 54 8.78 -0.76 0.20
N PRO A 55 10.10 -0.86 -0.08
CA PRO A 55 11.01 0.28 0.03
C PRO A 55 10.62 1.47 -0.85
N MET A 56 10.24 1.21 -2.12
CA MET A 56 9.78 2.25 -3.04
C MET A 56 8.52 2.95 -2.52
N GLN A 57 7.53 2.17 -2.10
CA GLN A 57 6.27 2.70 -1.59
C GLN A 57 6.45 3.47 -0.28
N ALA A 58 7.25 2.92 0.65
CA ALA A 58 7.54 3.57 1.92
C ALA A 58 8.33 4.87 1.75
N ALA A 59 9.26 4.92 0.79
CA ALA A 59 9.98 6.16 0.44
C ALA A 59 9.03 7.24 -0.09
N ALA A 60 8.09 6.87 -0.97
CA ALA A 60 7.07 7.80 -1.46
C ALA A 60 6.19 8.35 -0.32
N VAL A 61 5.75 7.48 0.61
CA VAL A 61 5.02 7.92 1.81
C VAL A 61 5.86 8.90 2.63
N ARG A 62 7.13 8.57 2.88
CA ARG A 62 8.04 9.41 3.66
C ARG A 62 8.20 10.80 3.06
N LEU A 63 8.52 10.86 1.77
CA LEU A 63 8.75 12.13 1.08
C LEU A 63 7.49 13.00 1.05
N ALA A 64 6.32 12.40 0.77
CA ALA A 64 5.04 13.10 0.84
C ALA A 64 4.70 13.57 2.25
N ALA A 65 4.94 12.73 3.27
CA ALA A 65 4.74 13.09 4.68
C ALA A 65 5.71 14.16 5.18
N LYS A 66 6.88 14.28 4.59
CA LYS A 66 7.81 15.39 4.81
C LYS A 66 7.42 16.67 4.08
N GLY A 67 6.50 16.60 3.13
CA GLY A 67 5.96 17.74 2.42
C GLY A 67 6.71 18.12 1.15
N LEU A 68 7.42 17.17 0.55
CA LEU A 68 7.92 17.33 -0.82
C LEU A 68 6.74 17.41 -1.79
N ASN A 69 7.00 17.94 -2.98
CA ASN A 69 5.96 18.10 -4.01
C ASN A 69 5.30 16.76 -4.36
N PRO A 70 3.99 16.58 -4.11
CA PRO A 70 3.29 15.33 -4.35
C PRO A 70 3.28 14.92 -5.83
N ASP A 71 3.19 15.88 -6.78
CA ASP A 71 3.19 15.61 -8.21
C ASP A 71 4.52 15.01 -8.69
N GLU A 72 5.63 15.50 -8.15
CA GLU A 72 6.97 14.98 -8.48
C GLU A 72 7.17 13.56 -7.94
N ILE A 73 6.71 13.30 -6.71
CA ILE A 73 6.76 11.95 -6.10
C ILE A 73 5.88 11.00 -6.90
N ASP A 74 4.69 11.43 -7.30
CA ASP A 74 3.74 10.67 -8.08
C ASP A 74 4.32 10.28 -9.45
N HIS A 75 4.92 11.24 -10.15
CA HIS A 75 5.62 10.98 -11.41
C HIS A 75 6.80 10.00 -11.25
N ALA A 76 7.54 10.11 -10.14
CA ALA A 76 8.62 9.18 -9.84
C ALA A 76 8.12 7.75 -9.62
N LEU A 77 6.93 7.57 -9.03
CA LEU A 77 6.28 6.25 -8.93
C LEU A 77 5.84 5.72 -10.29
N ASP A 78 5.28 6.56 -11.17
CA ASP A 78 4.90 6.14 -12.53
C ASP A 78 6.08 5.55 -13.31
N ILE A 79 7.26 6.16 -13.20
CA ILE A 79 8.47 5.69 -13.86
C ILE A 79 8.95 4.36 -13.27
N ARG A 80 8.77 4.14 -11.97
CA ARG A 80 9.26 2.96 -11.23
C ARG A 80 8.29 1.79 -11.19
N MET A 81 7.04 1.99 -11.60
CA MET A 81 5.98 0.96 -11.63
C MET A 81 5.69 0.53 -13.07
N PRO A 82 6.24 -0.60 -13.56
CA PRO A 82 6.06 -1.03 -14.94
C PRO A 82 4.60 -1.35 -15.30
N SER A 83 3.85 -1.97 -14.40
CA SER A 83 2.48 -2.40 -14.66
C SER A 83 1.51 -1.22 -14.73
N LYS A 84 0.87 -1.04 -15.90
CA LYS A 84 -0.20 -0.05 -16.10
C LYS A 84 -1.40 -0.33 -15.19
N ALA A 85 -1.77 -1.61 -15.04
CA ALA A 85 -2.88 -2.01 -14.18
C ALA A 85 -2.58 -1.72 -12.70
N ALA A 86 -1.35 -1.96 -12.23
CA ALA A 86 -0.93 -1.64 -10.88
C ALA A 86 -0.95 -0.11 -10.63
N ARG A 87 -0.47 0.71 -11.59
CA ARG A 87 -0.56 2.17 -11.48
C ARG A 87 -2.01 2.64 -11.39
N ALA A 88 -2.88 2.14 -12.27
CA ALA A 88 -4.31 2.49 -12.26
C ALA A 88 -4.99 2.12 -10.93
N ALA A 89 -4.69 0.94 -10.39
CA ALA A 89 -5.21 0.48 -9.10
C ALA A 89 -4.71 1.36 -7.94
N SER A 90 -3.42 1.70 -7.93
CA SER A 90 -2.83 2.57 -6.92
C SER A 90 -3.45 3.98 -6.92
N ARG A 91 -3.68 4.56 -8.12
CA ARG A 91 -4.38 5.86 -8.25
C ARG A 91 -5.83 5.78 -7.80
N ALA A 92 -6.54 4.70 -8.13
CA ALA A 92 -7.90 4.50 -7.67
C ALA A 92 -7.99 4.45 -6.13
N GLN A 93 -7.03 3.80 -5.47
CA GLN A 93 -6.92 3.81 -4.00
C GLN A 93 -6.61 5.21 -3.47
N GLY A 94 -5.66 5.92 -4.08
CA GLY A 94 -5.29 7.28 -3.67
C GLY A 94 -6.47 8.22 -3.74
N ARG A 95 -7.21 8.24 -4.87
CA ARG A 95 -8.46 9.03 -5.01
C ARG A 95 -9.49 8.66 -3.97
N GLY A 96 -9.70 7.36 -3.72
CA GLY A 96 -10.62 6.88 -2.71
C GLY A 96 -10.24 7.37 -1.32
N LEU A 97 -8.96 7.31 -1.00
CA LEU A 97 -8.44 7.73 0.30
C LEU A 97 -8.58 9.24 0.52
N ILE A 98 -8.20 10.07 -0.45
CA ILE A 98 -8.34 11.54 -0.38
C ILE A 98 -9.82 11.92 -0.25
N ARG A 99 -10.71 11.32 -1.04
CA ARG A 99 -12.16 11.61 -0.94
C ARG A 99 -12.71 11.31 0.44
N VAL A 100 -12.29 10.22 1.06
CA VAL A 100 -12.72 9.88 2.43
C VAL A 100 -12.09 10.83 3.44
N ALA A 101 -10.81 11.14 3.28
CA ALA A 101 -10.10 12.07 4.17
C ALA A 101 -10.75 13.46 4.17
N ASP A 102 -11.14 13.98 3.01
CA ASP A 102 -11.83 15.26 2.88
C ASP A 102 -13.17 15.29 3.62
N GLN A 103 -13.89 14.15 3.67
CA GLN A 103 -15.16 14.05 4.39
C GLN A 103 -15.00 13.80 5.89
N VAL A 104 -13.95 13.07 6.30
CA VAL A 104 -13.72 12.70 7.71
C VAL A 104 -13.00 13.80 8.47
N TRP A 105 -12.10 14.54 7.78
CA TRP A 105 -11.29 15.63 8.33
C TRP A 105 -11.43 16.91 7.48
N PRO A 106 -12.65 17.46 7.36
CA PRO A 106 -12.92 18.60 6.47
C PRO A 106 -12.14 19.86 6.84
N GLU A 107 -11.71 20.00 8.11
CA GLU A 107 -10.91 21.12 8.59
C GLU A 107 -9.49 21.17 7.98
N ILE A 108 -9.02 20.06 7.40
CA ILE A 108 -7.70 20.00 6.75
C ILE A 108 -7.78 20.53 5.32
N GLY A 109 -8.92 20.35 4.62
CA GLY A 109 -9.14 20.88 3.27
C GLY A 109 -8.24 20.22 2.24
N PHE A 110 -8.36 18.91 2.08
CA PHE A 110 -7.59 18.18 1.07
C PHE A 110 -8.06 18.55 -0.34
N GLU A 111 -7.14 18.99 -1.19
CA GLU A 111 -7.42 19.08 -2.62
C GLU A 111 -7.61 17.68 -3.20
N VAL A 112 -8.63 17.54 -4.06
CA VAL A 112 -8.88 16.25 -4.76
C VAL A 112 -7.79 16.05 -5.80
N ILE A 113 -6.86 15.15 -5.51
CA ILE A 113 -5.68 14.91 -6.33
C ILE A 113 -5.70 13.45 -6.80
N ASP A 114 -5.31 13.22 -8.06
CA ASP A 114 -5.20 11.88 -8.66
C ASP A 114 -3.80 11.30 -8.45
N HIS A 115 -3.41 11.13 -7.20
CA HIS A 115 -2.11 10.59 -6.84
C HIS A 115 -2.17 9.10 -6.51
N HIS A 116 -1.03 8.44 -6.63
CA HIS A 116 -0.82 7.09 -6.12
C HIS A 116 -1.12 6.98 -4.62
N HIS A 117 -1.61 5.83 -4.20
CA HIS A 117 -1.98 5.54 -2.81
C HIS A 117 -0.88 5.91 -1.79
N PRO A 118 0.42 5.58 -2.00
CA PRO A 118 1.47 5.99 -1.05
C PRO A 118 1.59 7.51 -0.90
N VAL A 119 1.44 8.26 -1.99
CA VAL A 119 1.52 9.74 -1.97
C VAL A 119 0.33 10.31 -1.19
N ALA A 120 -0.89 9.89 -1.53
CA ALA A 120 -2.10 10.30 -0.82
C ALA A 120 -2.01 9.99 0.68
N PHE A 121 -1.56 8.78 1.04
CA PHE A 121 -1.37 8.39 2.44
C PHE A 121 -0.36 9.29 3.17
N GLY A 122 0.78 9.59 2.54
CA GLY A 122 1.81 10.45 3.12
C GLY A 122 1.33 11.87 3.35
N VAL A 123 0.60 12.46 2.39
CA VAL A 123 -0.01 13.79 2.52
C VAL A 123 -0.97 13.86 3.71
N ILE A 124 -1.85 12.86 3.86
CA ILE A 124 -2.80 12.81 4.97
C ILE A 124 -2.07 12.62 6.30
N ALA A 125 -1.12 11.69 6.39
CA ALA A 125 -0.36 11.44 7.60
C ALA A 125 0.45 12.66 8.08
N LYS A 126 0.95 13.48 7.14
CA LYS A 126 1.58 14.77 7.45
C LYS A 126 0.64 15.69 8.24
N SER A 127 -0.62 15.78 7.83
CA SER A 127 -1.61 16.64 8.49
C SER A 127 -1.88 16.22 9.94
N PHE A 128 -1.67 14.94 10.25
CA PHE A 128 -1.76 14.42 11.63
C PHE A 128 -0.46 14.58 12.44
N GLY A 129 0.60 15.16 11.86
CA GLY A 129 1.92 15.21 12.50
C GLY A 129 2.59 13.83 12.63
N ALA A 130 2.17 12.85 11.84
CA ALA A 130 2.60 11.46 11.95
C ALA A 130 3.68 11.07 10.92
N SER A 131 4.42 12.04 10.39
CA SER A 131 5.37 11.85 9.27
C SER A 131 6.40 10.75 9.52
N GLU A 132 6.93 10.64 10.72
CA GLU A 132 7.98 9.66 11.04
C GLU A 132 7.46 8.21 11.08
N VAL A 133 6.20 8.01 11.47
CA VAL A 133 5.60 6.67 11.59
C VAL A 133 4.75 6.29 10.37
N ALA A 134 4.49 7.23 9.47
CA ALA A 134 3.65 7.02 8.29
C ALA A 134 4.14 5.87 7.38
N PRO A 135 5.45 5.73 7.08
CA PRO A 135 5.94 4.62 6.26
C PRO A 135 5.67 3.26 6.89
N LEU A 136 5.91 3.12 8.20
CA LEU A 136 5.64 1.89 8.94
C LEU A 136 4.14 1.54 8.91
N ALA A 137 3.29 2.52 9.20
CA ALA A 137 1.84 2.38 9.21
C ALA A 137 1.30 1.95 7.84
N PHE A 138 1.80 2.57 6.76
CA PHE A 138 1.46 2.21 5.39
C PHE A 138 1.87 0.78 5.03
N LEU A 139 3.11 0.38 5.35
CA LEU A 139 3.60 -0.98 5.09
C LEU A 139 2.75 -2.02 5.82
N GLN A 140 2.40 -1.77 7.08
CA GLN A 140 1.54 -2.65 7.86
C GLN A 140 0.14 -2.75 7.25
N GLN A 141 -0.47 -1.64 6.84
CA GLN A 141 -1.76 -1.62 6.15
C GLN A 141 -1.70 -2.39 4.83
N SER A 142 -0.66 -2.18 4.02
CA SER A 142 -0.45 -2.88 2.76
C SER A 142 -0.29 -4.39 2.93
N LEU A 143 0.44 -4.81 3.97
CA LEU A 143 0.60 -6.21 4.34
C LEU A 143 -0.75 -6.85 4.72
N MET A 144 -1.53 -6.20 5.59
CA MET A 144 -2.87 -6.65 6.00
C MET A 144 -3.83 -6.77 4.82
N SER A 145 -3.79 -5.80 3.90
CA SER A 145 -4.62 -5.81 2.69
C SER A 145 -4.32 -7.03 1.81
N GLY A 146 -3.03 -7.33 1.58
CA GLY A 146 -2.63 -8.53 0.84
C GLY A 146 -3.00 -9.83 1.56
N ALA A 147 -2.77 -9.90 2.87
CA ALA A 147 -3.08 -11.07 3.68
C ALA A 147 -4.60 -11.38 3.71
N SER A 148 -5.44 -10.33 3.75
CA SER A 148 -6.89 -10.48 3.74
C SER A 148 -7.42 -11.12 2.45
N ALA A 149 -6.70 -11.02 1.34
CA ALA A 149 -7.05 -11.70 0.10
C ALA A 149 -6.98 -13.24 0.25
N GLY A 150 -6.00 -13.76 1.00
CA GLY A 150 -5.91 -15.19 1.33
C GLY A 150 -7.11 -15.67 2.13
N VAL A 151 -7.54 -14.91 3.13
CA VAL A 151 -8.77 -15.24 3.89
C VAL A 151 -10.01 -15.25 3.00
N ARG A 152 -10.18 -14.21 2.17
CA ARG A 152 -11.41 -14.03 1.37
C ARG A 152 -11.51 -14.94 0.16
N LEU A 153 -10.40 -15.25 -0.49
CA LEU A 153 -10.39 -16.03 -1.73
C LEU A 153 -10.12 -17.53 -1.51
N MET A 154 -9.29 -17.85 -0.51
CA MET A 154 -8.87 -19.22 -0.24
C MET A 154 -9.58 -19.83 0.98
N GLY A 155 -10.29 -19.02 1.76
CA GLY A 155 -10.90 -19.49 3.00
C GLY A 155 -9.88 -19.84 4.08
N PHE A 156 -8.68 -19.28 4.03
CA PHE A 156 -7.68 -19.51 5.08
C PHE A 156 -8.19 -19.02 6.44
N ASP A 157 -7.83 -19.75 7.48
CA ASP A 157 -8.22 -19.38 8.84
C ASP A 157 -7.70 -17.98 9.19
N PRO A 158 -8.57 -17.03 9.57
CA PRO A 158 -8.18 -15.66 9.89
C PRO A 158 -7.14 -15.56 11.02
N ILE A 159 -7.18 -16.47 12.00
CA ILE A 159 -6.23 -16.48 13.12
C ILE A 159 -4.84 -16.87 12.60
N SER A 160 -4.76 -17.91 11.79
CA SER A 160 -3.50 -18.35 11.17
C SER A 160 -2.88 -17.27 10.28
N VAL A 161 -3.71 -16.56 9.49
CA VAL A 161 -3.25 -15.44 8.66
C VAL A 161 -2.80 -14.26 9.52
N THR A 162 -3.50 -13.96 10.62
CA THR A 162 -3.09 -12.90 11.56
C THR A 162 -1.76 -13.27 12.24
N PHE A 163 -1.58 -14.52 12.62
CA PHE A 163 -0.32 -15.01 13.16
C PHE A 163 0.82 -14.85 12.15
N LEU A 164 0.61 -15.25 10.89
CA LEU A 164 1.56 -15.04 9.81
C LEU A 164 1.97 -13.57 9.68
N VAL A 165 1.01 -12.66 9.64
CA VAL A 165 1.28 -11.20 9.58
C VAL A 165 2.12 -10.75 10.78
N SER A 166 1.82 -11.25 11.98
CA SER A 166 2.59 -10.90 13.18
C SER A 166 4.07 -11.33 13.11
N GLN A 167 4.34 -12.45 12.43
CA GLN A 167 5.72 -12.93 12.21
C GLN A 167 6.49 -12.07 11.20
N MET A 168 5.80 -11.28 10.38
CA MET A 168 6.45 -10.38 9.42
C MET A 168 6.81 -9.00 9.99
N ARG A 169 6.53 -8.73 11.27
CA ARG A 169 6.80 -7.44 11.92
C ARG A 169 8.24 -6.98 11.71
N SER A 170 9.22 -7.87 11.90
CA SER A 170 10.64 -7.53 11.74
C SER A 170 10.97 -7.07 10.31
N ILE A 171 10.32 -7.62 9.29
CA ILE A 171 10.52 -7.21 7.90
C ILE A 171 9.89 -5.83 7.65
N VAL A 172 8.70 -5.57 8.20
CA VAL A 172 8.04 -4.26 8.10
C VAL A 172 8.92 -3.18 8.75
N GLU A 173 9.47 -3.46 9.93
CA GLU A 173 10.39 -2.58 10.65
C GLU A 173 11.69 -2.37 9.85
N GLU A 174 12.32 -3.44 9.34
CA GLU A 174 13.54 -3.38 8.51
C GLU A 174 13.33 -2.51 7.27
N VAL A 175 12.24 -2.73 6.53
CA VAL A 175 11.91 -1.94 5.34
C VAL A 175 11.64 -0.48 5.70
N SER A 176 10.92 -0.22 6.78
CA SER A 176 10.67 1.15 7.26
C SER A 176 11.96 1.84 7.67
N GLN A 177 12.88 1.14 8.29
CA GLN A 177 14.19 1.69 8.68
C GLN A 177 15.10 1.95 7.48
N SER A 178 15.06 1.09 6.46
CA SER A 178 15.92 1.22 5.28
C SER A 178 15.72 2.51 4.48
N ILE A 179 14.57 3.16 4.64
CA ILE A 179 14.22 4.38 3.91
C ILE A 179 14.37 5.66 4.75
N THR A 180 14.84 5.56 6.00
CA THR A 180 14.90 6.71 6.93
C THR A 180 15.85 7.82 6.48
N GLN A 181 16.85 7.51 5.65
CA GLN A 181 17.82 8.46 5.13
C GLN A 181 17.42 9.07 3.78
N ILE A 182 16.30 8.63 3.19
CA ILE A 182 15.82 9.15 1.91
C ILE A 182 15.22 10.54 2.13
N GLU A 183 15.82 11.56 1.51
CA GLU A 183 15.43 12.96 1.63
C GLU A 183 15.03 13.60 0.29
N SER A 184 15.30 12.90 -0.83
CA SER A 184 15.01 13.39 -2.17
C SER A 184 14.37 12.31 -3.04
N ILE A 185 13.72 12.75 -4.12
CA ILE A 185 13.08 11.85 -5.10
C ILE A 185 14.11 10.99 -5.85
N ASP A 186 15.30 11.53 -6.08
CA ASP A 186 16.37 10.82 -6.78
C ASP A 186 16.89 9.62 -5.98
N GLU A 187 16.78 9.67 -4.65
CA GLU A 187 17.17 8.59 -3.75
C GLU A 187 16.09 7.50 -3.63
N MET A 188 14.88 7.72 -4.18
CA MET A 188 13.83 6.71 -4.12
C MET A 188 14.28 5.40 -4.78
N PRO A 189 14.20 4.26 -4.07
CA PRO A 189 14.55 2.98 -4.68
C PRO A 189 13.57 2.62 -5.79
N ALA A 190 14.05 1.86 -6.76
CA ALA A 190 13.18 1.13 -7.68
C ALA A 190 12.89 -0.26 -7.09
N GLY A 191 11.69 -0.74 -7.26
CA GLY A 191 11.31 -2.06 -6.77
C GLY A 191 10.20 -2.66 -7.61
N SER A 192 10.43 -3.86 -8.11
CA SER A 192 9.52 -4.54 -9.03
C SER A 192 9.43 -6.02 -8.69
N LEU A 193 8.29 -6.62 -8.98
CA LEU A 193 8.02 -8.04 -8.95
C LEU A 193 7.40 -8.44 -10.30
N PRO A 194 8.23 -8.63 -11.36
CA PRO A 194 7.74 -8.81 -12.73
C PRO A 194 6.69 -9.92 -12.88
N GLY A 195 6.82 -11.01 -12.10
CA GLY A 195 5.83 -12.07 -12.07
C GLY A 195 4.45 -11.60 -11.59
N LEU A 196 4.37 -10.92 -10.45
CA LEU A 196 3.12 -10.39 -9.92
C LEU A 196 2.55 -9.27 -10.79
N GLU A 197 3.41 -8.43 -11.36
CA GLU A 197 3.00 -7.34 -12.26
C GLU A 197 2.38 -7.88 -13.55
N SER A 198 2.97 -8.91 -14.16
CA SER A 198 2.42 -9.59 -15.32
C SER A 198 1.06 -10.23 -15.03
N LEU A 199 0.92 -10.86 -13.87
CA LEU A 199 -0.36 -11.42 -13.41
C LEU A 199 -1.40 -10.32 -13.20
N THR A 200 -1.02 -9.19 -12.62
CA THR A 200 -1.92 -8.04 -12.42
C THR A 200 -2.42 -7.46 -13.75
N GLU A 201 -1.55 -7.38 -14.78
CA GLU A 201 -1.94 -6.96 -16.14
C GLU A 201 -2.97 -7.92 -16.77
N ASN A 202 -2.77 -9.23 -16.63
CA ASN A 202 -3.70 -10.23 -17.14
C ASN A 202 -5.02 -10.21 -16.38
N TYR A 203 -4.95 -10.13 -15.05
CA TYR A 203 -6.11 -10.06 -14.17
C TYR A 203 -6.99 -8.82 -14.46
N SER A 204 -6.38 -7.70 -14.81
CA SER A 204 -7.10 -6.46 -15.14
C SER A 204 -8.03 -6.61 -16.34
N LYS A 205 -7.81 -7.60 -17.19
CA LYS A 205 -8.60 -7.90 -18.40
C LYS A 205 -9.76 -8.88 -18.12
N ALA A 206 -9.83 -9.50 -16.94
CA ALA A 206 -10.88 -10.45 -16.61
C ALA A 206 -12.24 -9.75 -16.47
N GLN A 207 -13.32 -10.43 -16.95
CA GLN A 207 -14.68 -9.89 -16.93
C GLN A 207 -15.30 -9.81 -15.52
N VAL A 208 -14.91 -10.72 -14.63
CA VAL A 208 -15.38 -10.76 -13.24
C VAL A 208 -14.17 -10.78 -12.31
N ARG A 209 -14.15 -9.85 -11.36
CA ARG A 209 -13.05 -9.71 -10.40
C ARG A 209 -13.62 -9.40 -9.02
N LEU A 210 -13.12 -10.07 -7.99
CA LEU A 210 -13.42 -9.75 -6.59
C LEU A 210 -12.53 -8.64 -6.04
N PHE A 211 -11.35 -8.43 -6.65
CA PHE A 211 -10.40 -7.39 -6.31
C PHE A 211 -10.11 -6.53 -7.54
N ALA A 212 -9.74 -5.29 -7.31
CA ALA A 212 -9.33 -4.37 -8.38
C ALA A 212 -7.88 -4.62 -8.83
N SER A 213 -7.07 -5.23 -7.96
CA SER A 213 -5.67 -5.58 -8.22
C SER A 213 -5.19 -6.71 -7.33
#